data_fb0995d650689e0a23d25d6d30d18278
#
_entry.id   fb0995d650689e0a23d25d6d30d18278
#
_cell.length_a   1.000
_cell.length_b   1.000
_cell.length_c   1.000
_cell.angle_alpha   90.00
_cell.angle_beta   90.00
_cell.angle_gamma   90.00
#
_symmetry.space_group_name_H-M   'P 1'
#
loop_
_entity.id
_entity.type
_entity.pdbx_description
1 polymer ?
#
loop_
_entity_poly.entity_id
_entity_poly.type
_entity_poly.pdbx_seq_one_letter_code
_entity_poly.pdbx_strand_id
1 'polypeptide(L)'
;FGEKNCTIKRHLYINVQSPFEWPDVNSTYCNERGFCQGLRQHMAILCDGTVVPCCLDGNGVMALGNILDSTLEEILSSPRSVAFMEGFKKKTAVEPLCMHCSFKERFAHKM
;
A
#
# COMPACT_ATOMS: atom_id res chain seq x y z
N PHE A 1 7.84 -19.89 -7.91
CA PHE A 1 8.02 -19.46 -6.53
C PHE A 1 6.78 -18.72 -6.05
N GLY A 2 5.88 -19.41 -5.44
CA GLY A 2 4.65 -18.83 -4.93
C GLY A 2 4.67 -18.68 -3.42
N GLU A 3 3.57 -18.11 -2.91
CA GLU A 3 3.38 -18.02 -1.47
C GLU A 3 3.04 -19.41 -0.95
N LYS A 4 3.66 -19.78 0.14
CA LYS A 4 3.37 -21.02 0.85
C LYS A 4 3.35 -20.77 2.33
N ASN A 5 2.39 -21.41 2.99
CA ASN A 5 2.30 -21.39 4.45
C ASN A 5 2.66 -22.77 4.96
N CYS A 6 3.49 -22.79 5.98
CA CYS A 6 3.92 -24.04 6.61
C CYS A 6 3.75 -23.92 8.11
N THR A 7 3.05 -24.88 8.71
CA THR A 7 2.90 -24.94 10.16
C THR A 7 4.11 -25.62 10.77
N ILE A 8 4.85 -24.91 11.62
CA ILE A 8 6.02 -25.45 12.32
C ILE A 8 5.59 -26.16 13.58
N LYS A 9 4.72 -25.54 14.33
CA LYS A 9 4.07 -26.12 15.49
C LYS A 9 2.83 -25.30 15.80
N ARG A 10 2.06 -25.74 16.78
CA ARG A 10 0.81 -25.10 17.15
C ARG A 10 0.99 -23.59 17.29
N HIS A 11 0.25 -22.80 16.51
CA HIS A 11 0.28 -21.35 16.50
C HIS A 11 1.59 -20.72 15.98
N LEU A 12 2.46 -21.52 15.35
CA LEU A 12 3.69 -21.02 14.74
C LEU A 12 3.73 -21.45 13.28
N TYR A 13 3.78 -20.48 12.38
CA TYR A 13 3.71 -20.70 10.93
C TYR A 13 4.86 -20.02 10.23
N ILE A 14 5.24 -20.54 9.08
CA ILE A 14 6.12 -19.87 8.13
C ILE A 14 5.28 -19.50 6.92
N ASN A 15 5.32 -18.20 6.56
CA ASN A 15 4.69 -17.70 5.34
C ASN A 15 5.80 -17.35 4.36
N VAL A 16 5.80 -18.01 3.20
CA VAL A 16 6.82 -17.79 2.17
C VAL A 16 6.24 -16.97 1.06
N GLN A 17 6.88 -15.85 0.75
CA GLN A 17 6.44 -14.93 -0.29
C GLN A 17 7.58 -14.63 -1.25
N SER A 18 7.22 -14.24 -2.47
CA SER A 18 8.21 -13.81 -3.46
C SER A 18 8.84 -12.49 -3.04
N PRO A 19 10.13 -12.31 -3.27
CA PRO A 19 10.78 -11.03 -3.00
C PRO A 19 10.22 -9.92 -3.89
N PHE A 20 10.36 -8.68 -3.46
CA PHE A 20 9.93 -7.51 -4.23
C PHE A 20 10.90 -6.37 -3.98
N GLU A 21 10.88 -5.39 -4.89
CA GLU A 21 11.66 -4.18 -4.72
C GLU A 21 10.84 -3.15 -3.95
N TRP A 22 11.51 -2.44 -3.03
CA TRP A 22 10.86 -1.37 -2.28
C TRP A 22 10.53 -0.21 -3.24
N PRO A 23 9.32 0.34 -3.21
CA PRO A 23 8.97 1.43 -4.13
C PRO A 23 9.80 2.68 -3.86
N ASP A 24 10.18 3.36 -4.94
CA ASP A 24 10.99 4.57 -4.90
C ASP A 24 10.52 5.48 -6.04
N VAL A 25 10.17 6.72 -5.71
CA VAL A 25 9.70 7.69 -6.70
C VAL A 25 10.75 8.00 -7.78
N ASN A 26 12.02 7.69 -7.51
CA ASN A 26 13.12 7.90 -8.43
C ASN A 26 13.52 6.64 -9.19
N SER A 27 12.81 5.53 -9.00
CA SER A 27 13.13 4.27 -9.68
C SER A 27 12.79 4.36 -11.16
N THR A 28 13.41 3.48 -11.96
CA THR A 28 13.14 3.41 -13.41
C THR A 28 11.79 2.75 -13.71
N TYR A 29 11.30 1.90 -12.81
CA TYR A 29 9.98 1.32 -12.98
C TYR A 29 8.91 2.40 -12.83
N CYS A 30 8.01 2.47 -13.79
CA CYS A 30 6.88 3.39 -13.70
C CYS A 30 5.70 2.81 -14.49
N ASN A 31 4.58 2.60 -13.82
CA ASN A 31 3.36 2.11 -14.44
C ASN A 31 2.16 2.64 -13.64
N GLU A 32 1.37 3.49 -14.27
CA GLU A 32 0.19 4.06 -13.61
C GLU A 32 -0.99 3.09 -13.55
N ARG A 33 -0.95 2.01 -14.33
CA ARG A 33 -2.03 1.03 -14.33
C ARG A 33 -1.77 -0.06 -13.30
N GLY A 34 -2.85 -0.50 -12.66
CA GLY A 34 -2.75 -1.58 -11.71
C GLY A 34 -3.77 -1.47 -10.60
N PHE A 35 -3.71 -2.41 -9.69
CA PHE A 35 -4.60 -2.50 -8.54
C PHE A 35 -3.80 -2.74 -7.29
N CYS A 36 -4.27 -2.20 -6.18
CA CYS A 36 -3.65 -2.41 -4.88
C CYS A 36 -4.72 -2.38 -3.80
N GLN A 37 -4.46 -3.06 -2.68
CA GLN A 37 -5.37 -3.13 -1.56
C GLN A 37 -5.17 -2.00 -0.54
N GLY A 38 -4.27 -1.05 -0.82
CA GLY A 38 -4.03 0.09 0.07
C GLY A 38 -5.32 0.83 0.39
N LEU A 39 -5.52 1.18 1.64
CA LEU A 39 -6.72 1.79 2.21
C LEU A 39 -7.98 0.92 2.12
N ARG A 40 -7.93 -0.17 1.39
CA ARG A 40 -9.05 -1.08 1.24
C ARG A 40 -8.97 -2.23 2.23
N GLN A 41 -7.79 -2.82 2.39
CA GLN A 41 -7.55 -3.92 3.32
C GLN A 41 -6.46 -3.60 4.33
N HIS A 42 -5.66 -2.57 4.08
CA HIS A 42 -4.58 -2.19 4.97
C HIS A 42 -4.27 -0.70 4.88
N MET A 43 -3.57 -0.22 5.88
CA MET A 43 -2.97 1.10 5.92
C MET A 43 -1.87 1.03 6.96
N ALA A 44 -1.09 2.09 7.09
CA ALA A 44 -0.04 2.13 8.11
C ALA A 44 -0.08 3.47 8.84
N ILE A 45 0.36 3.44 10.09
CA ILE A 45 0.51 4.63 10.91
C ILE A 45 1.98 4.67 11.32
N LEU A 46 2.67 5.72 10.92
CA LEU A 46 4.09 5.88 11.24
C LEU A 46 4.26 6.31 12.69
N CYS A 47 5.48 6.23 13.20
CA CYS A 47 5.74 6.48 14.61
C CYS A 47 5.38 7.90 15.08
N ASP A 48 5.31 8.86 14.16
CA ASP A 48 4.91 10.24 14.46
C ASP A 48 3.41 10.47 14.31
N GLY A 49 2.64 9.43 14.05
CA GLY A 49 1.19 9.52 13.87
C GLY A 49 0.74 9.74 12.43
N THR A 50 1.65 9.86 11.48
CA THR A 50 1.31 10.03 10.06
C THR A 50 0.61 8.79 9.53
N VAL A 51 -0.54 8.96 8.87
CA VAL A 51 -1.29 7.87 8.26
C VAL A 51 -0.94 7.79 6.77
N VAL A 52 -0.57 6.59 6.31
CA VAL A 52 -0.23 6.35 4.90
C VAL A 52 -1.02 5.13 4.41
N PRO A 53 -1.27 5.03 3.09
CA PRO A 53 -2.07 3.92 2.55
C PRO A 53 -1.41 2.54 2.66
N CYS A 54 -0.08 2.51 2.78
CA CYS A 54 0.67 1.26 2.69
C CYS A 54 1.94 1.33 3.52
N CYS A 55 2.32 0.22 4.15
CA CYS A 55 3.53 0.14 4.96
C CYS A 55 4.82 0.32 4.14
N LEU A 56 4.74 0.22 2.82
CA LEU A 56 5.89 0.46 1.95
C LEU A 56 6.26 1.94 1.85
N ASP A 57 5.39 2.84 2.34
CA ASP A 57 5.68 4.27 2.39
C ASP A 57 6.23 4.67 3.76
N GLY A 58 7.41 4.16 4.09
CA GLY A 58 8.04 4.44 5.37
C GLY A 58 8.45 5.89 5.56
N ASN A 59 8.55 6.66 4.49
CA ASN A 59 8.94 8.08 4.54
C ASN A 59 7.76 9.04 4.56
N GLY A 60 6.53 8.54 4.48
CA GLY A 60 5.34 9.39 4.52
C GLY A 60 5.14 10.24 3.27
N VAL A 61 5.62 9.78 2.11
CA VAL A 61 5.45 10.49 0.84
C VAL A 61 3.97 10.63 0.48
N MET A 62 3.16 9.64 0.88
CA MET A 62 1.72 9.64 0.65
C MET A 62 0.93 9.98 1.92
N ALA A 63 1.47 10.86 2.77
CA ALA A 63 0.81 11.22 4.02
C ALA A 63 -0.62 11.70 3.79
N LEU A 64 -1.57 11.04 4.43
CA LEU A 64 -3.00 11.35 4.31
C LEU A 64 -3.48 12.27 5.43
N GLY A 65 -2.78 12.28 6.55
CA GLY A 65 -3.09 13.06 7.71
C GLY A 65 -2.34 12.51 8.91
N ASN A 66 -2.68 13.01 10.10
CA ASN A 66 -2.03 12.60 11.33
C ASN A 66 -3.08 12.31 12.40
N ILE A 67 -3.00 11.15 13.04
CA ILE A 67 -3.98 10.75 14.05
C ILE A 67 -3.94 11.62 15.32
N LEU A 68 -2.88 12.41 15.50
CA LEU A 68 -2.79 13.35 16.61
C LEU A 68 -3.59 14.64 16.34
N ASP A 69 -3.90 14.92 15.09
CA ASP A 69 -4.60 16.14 14.68
C ASP A 69 -6.04 15.90 14.25
N SER A 70 -6.34 14.71 13.72
CA SER A 70 -7.65 14.40 13.13
C SER A 70 -8.04 12.97 13.47
N THR A 71 -9.35 12.69 13.42
CA THR A 71 -9.81 11.31 13.59
C THR A 71 -9.48 10.50 12.35
N LEU A 72 -9.41 9.19 12.51
CA LEU A 72 -9.16 8.29 11.39
C LEU A 72 -10.24 8.44 10.31
N GLU A 73 -11.49 8.61 10.72
CA GLU A 73 -12.61 8.81 9.78
C GLU A 73 -12.39 10.06 8.92
N GLU A 74 -11.95 11.15 9.53
CA GLU A 74 -11.67 12.39 8.82
C GLU A 74 -10.52 12.20 7.81
N ILE A 75 -9.47 11.49 8.23
CA ILE A 75 -8.32 11.22 7.37
C ILE A 75 -8.71 10.37 6.17
N LEU A 76 -9.50 9.31 6.39
CA LEU A 76 -9.93 8.42 5.32
C LEU A 76 -10.96 9.06 4.39
N SER A 77 -11.63 10.12 4.84
CA SER A 77 -12.58 10.88 4.03
C SER A 77 -11.93 12.05 3.29
N SER A 78 -10.63 12.29 3.52
CA SER A 78 -9.94 13.42 2.90
C SER A 78 -9.90 13.27 1.37
N PRO A 79 -9.79 14.39 0.63
CA PRO A 79 -9.73 14.31 -0.83
C PRO A 79 -8.63 13.40 -1.35
N ARG A 80 -7.46 13.40 -0.71
CA ARG A 80 -6.34 12.56 -1.13
C ARG A 80 -6.65 11.07 -0.92
N SER A 81 -7.25 10.71 0.22
CA SER A 81 -7.64 9.33 0.50
C SER A 81 -8.68 8.84 -0.49
N VAL A 82 -9.69 9.67 -0.76
CA VAL A 82 -10.77 9.33 -1.70
C VAL A 82 -10.19 9.17 -3.11
N ALA A 83 -9.31 10.07 -3.53
CA ALA A 83 -8.67 9.99 -4.85
C ALA A 83 -7.84 8.71 -4.99
N PHE A 84 -7.13 8.32 -3.94
CA PHE A 84 -6.34 7.09 -3.93
C PHE A 84 -7.24 5.87 -4.15
N MET A 85 -8.31 5.78 -3.39
CA MET A 85 -9.23 4.64 -3.47
C MET A 85 -9.98 4.60 -4.81
N GLU A 86 -10.45 5.74 -5.28
CA GLU A 86 -11.14 5.84 -6.56
C GLU A 86 -10.22 5.51 -7.73
N GLY A 87 -8.95 5.91 -7.63
CA GLY A 87 -7.96 5.58 -8.64
C GLY A 87 -7.81 4.08 -8.80
N PHE A 88 -7.57 3.36 -7.72
CA PHE A 88 -7.40 1.91 -7.81
C PHE A 88 -8.71 1.19 -8.13
N LYS A 89 -9.85 1.76 -7.79
CA LYS A 89 -11.14 1.22 -8.23
C LYS A 89 -11.23 1.23 -9.75
N LYS A 90 -10.58 2.19 -10.39
CA LYS A 90 -10.47 2.30 -11.86
C LYS A 90 -9.17 1.70 -12.38
N LYS A 91 -8.45 0.96 -11.54
CA LYS A 91 -7.19 0.29 -11.88
C LYS A 91 -6.09 1.26 -12.30
N THR A 92 -6.04 2.41 -11.63
CA THR A 92 -5.08 3.47 -11.90
C THR A 92 -4.44 3.94 -10.60
N ALA A 93 -3.11 3.98 -10.57
CA ALA A 93 -2.36 4.55 -9.46
C ALA A 93 -2.30 6.06 -9.61
N VAL A 94 -2.81 6.80 -8.62
CA VAL A 94 -2.81 8.27 -8.66
C VAL A 94 -1.64 8.88 -7.91
N GLU A 95 -1.00 8.13 -7.01
CA GLU A 95 0.15 8.63 -6.24
C GLU A 95 1.45 8.27 -6.95
N PRO A 96 2.41 9.21 -7.01
CA PRO A 96 3.69 8.93 -7.67
C PRO A 96 4.40 7.70 -7.13
N LEU A 97 4.41 7.49 -5.82
CA LEU A 97 5.07 6.32 -5.24
C LEU A 97 4.41 5.02 -5.72
N CYS A 98 3.09 5.02 -5.86
CA CYS A 98 2.36 3.85 -6.35
C CYS A 98 2.65 3.57 -7.82
N MET A 99 2.88 4.61 -8.61
CA MET A 99 3.29 4.46 -10.01
C MET A 99 4.65 3.77 -10.12
N HIS A 100 5.53 4.01 -9.15
CA HIS A 100 6.86 3.42 -9.09
C HIS A 100 6.92 2.15 -8.24
N CYS A 101 5.78 1.58 -7.89
CA CYS A 101 5.69 0.40 -7.04
C CYS A 101 5.38 -0.85 -7.86
N SER A 102 6.37 -1.71 -8.03
CA SER A 102 6.16 -2.98 -8.73
C SER A 102 5.40 -4.00 -7.89
N PHE A 103 5.28 -3.75 -6.58
CA PHE A 103 4.54 -4.65 -5.69
C PHE A 103 3.08 -4.80 -6.13
N LYS A 104 2.49 -3.76 -6.74
CA LYS A 104 1.11 -3.83 -7.22
C LYS A 104 0.89 -4.87 -8.32
N GLU A 105 1.96 -5.30 -8.97
CA GLU A 105 1.89 -6.36 -9.98
C GLU A 105 1.36 -7.68 -9.41
N ARG A 106 1.50 -7.89 -8.10
CA ARG A 106 0.97 -9.07 -7.42
C ARG A 106 -0.55 -9.18 -7.53
N PHE A 107 -1.22 -8.07 -7.78
CA PHE A 107 -2.67 -8.02 -7.85
C PHE A 107 -3.20 -8.00 -9.29
N ALA A 108 -2.31 -8.05 -10.28
CA ALA A 108 -2.68 -7.92 -11.69
C ALA A 108 -3.71 -8.97 -12.13
N HIS A 109 -3.58 -10.20 -11.65
CA HIS A 109 -4.49 -11.29 -12.01
C HIS A 109 -5.87 -11.18 -11.36
N LYS A 110 -6.06 -10.22 -10.45
CA LYS A 110 -7.33 -9.97 -9.79
C LYS A 110 -8.10 -8.82 -10.45
N MET A 111 -7.52 -8.26 -11.48
CA MET A 111 -8.14 -7.15 -12.21
C MET A 111 -9.25 -7.67 -13.17
#